data_517cce7709dc166d2aae02ec4cc91b4e
#
_entry.id   517cce7709dc166d2aae02ec4cc91b4e
#
_cell.length_a   1.000
_cell.length_b   1.000
_cell.length_c   1.000
_cell.angle_alpha   90.00
_cell.angle_beta   90.00
_cell.angle_gamma   90.00
#
_symmetry.space_group_name_H-M   'P 1'
#
loop_
_entity.id
_entity.type
_entity.pdbx_description
1 polymer ?
#
loop_
_entity_poly.entity_id
_entity_poly.type
_entity_poly.pdbx_seq_one_letter_code
_entity_poly.pdbx_strand_id
1 'polypeptide(L)'
;MSASPSGHLVVISGPSGVGKSSILSAALDATPSQFSTSATTRAPRPGEVDGRDYHFIDRRTFEARIESDDVLEWAEYGGNLYGTLRREVMPVLTSGRNVLLDIENEGAKQIRESYPEAVLIFIRPPDIAELERRLRGRGDTSDRDIERRLSVADQQVREAPELYDHIVLNDDLDAAIGRVLDILASLAPHHP
;
A
#
# COMPACT_ATOMS: atom_id res chain seq x y z
N MET A 1 -14.43 25.54 10.10
CA MET A 1 -13.31 24.82 10.72
C MET A 1 -13.43 23.37 10.26
N SER A 2 -12.55 22.91 9.40
CA SER A 2 -12.49 21.48 9.02
C SER A 2 -12.01 20.71 10.24
N ALA A 3 -12.81 19.75 10.70
CA ALA A 3 -12.37 18.85 11.77
C ALA A 3 -11.13 18.11 11.27
N SER A 4 -10.07 18.05 12.07
CA SER A 4 -8.93 17.20 11.78
C SER A 4 -9.41 15.75 11.69
N PRO A 5 -8.90 14.95 10.74
CA PRO A 5 -9.26 13.54 10.66
C PRO A 5 -8.91 12.86 12.00
N SER A 6 -9.81 12.03 12.50
CA SER A 6 -9.61 11.33 13.77
C SER A 6 -9.05 9.91 13.58
N GLY A 7 -9.04 9.39 12.32
CA GLY A 7 -8.39 8.14 11.94
C GLY A 7 -7.02 8.38 11.30
N HIS A 8 -6.21 7.32 11.20
CA HIS A 8 -4.87 7.39 10.63
C HIS A 8 -4.83 6.82 9.20
N LEU A 9 -4.09 7.50 8.33
CA LEU A 9 -3.68 6.96 7.05
C LEU A 9 -2.45 6.09 7.26
N VAL A 10 -2.55 4.81 6.91
CA VAL A 10 -1.48 3.83 7.12
C VAL A 10 -1.08 3.23 5.77
N VAL A 11 0.16 3.39 5.40
CA VAL A 11 0.76 2.76 4.22
C VAL A 11 1.42 1.46 4.65
N ILE A 12 1.08 0.35 3.98
CA ILE A 12 1.77 -0.93 4.10
C ILE A 12 2.43 -1.20 2.76
N SER A 13 3.75 -1.18 2.74
CA SER A 13 4.56 -1.39 1.54
C SER A 13 5.55 -2.54 1.72
N GLY A 14 6.26 -2.87 0.65
CA GLY A 14 7.29 -3.92 0.64
C GLY A 14 7.33 -4.64 -0.69
N PRO A 15 8.36 -5.45 -0.94
CA PRO A 15 8.57 -6.11 -2.22
C PRO A 15 7.44 -7.04 -2.63
N SER A 16 7.31 -7.25 -3.94
CA SER A 16 6.42 -8.30 -4.47
C SER A 16 6.82 -9.67 -3.92
N GLY A 17 5.86 -10.43 -3.39
CA GLY A 17 6.12 -11.75 -2.81
C GLY A 17 6.50 -11.76 -1.33
N VAL A 18 6.60 -10.59 -0.68
CA VAL A 18 6.96 -10.51 0.75
C VAL A 18 5.85 -10.93 1.71
N GLY A 19 4.60 -11.09 1.26
CA GLY A 19 3.46 -11.49 2.10
C GLY A 19 2.50 -10.37 2.51
N LYS A 20 2.59 -9.18 1.90
CA LYS A 20 1.72 -8.02 2.19
C LYS A 20 0.23 -8.34 2.20
N SER A 21 -0.26 -9.06 1.18
CA SER A 21 -1.70 -9.35 1.06
C SER A 21 -2.25 -10.14 2.25
N SER A 22 -1.48 -11.09 2.78
CA SER A 22 -1.87 -11.86 3.98
C SER A 22 -1.89 -10.98 5.23
N ILE A 23 -0.88 -10.12 5.38
CA ILE A 23 -0.78 -9.16 6.50
C ILE A 23 -1.92 -8.16 6.45
N LEU A 24 -2.21 -7.60 5.26
CA LEU A 24 -3.34 -6.67 5.06
C LEU A 24 -4.68 -7.32 5.37
N SER A 25 -4.93 -8.54 4.87
CA SER A 25 -6.16 -9.26 5.17
C SER A 25 -6.34 -9.46 6.68
N ALA A 26 -5.30 -9.94 7.37
CA ALA A 26 -5.35 -10.13 8.82
C ALA A 26 -5.56 -8.80 9.58
N ALA A 27 -4.94 -7.70 9.13
CA ALA A 27 -5.13 -6.39 9.74
C ALA A 27 -6.57 -5.87 9.57
N LEU A 28 -7.16 -6.07 8.39
CA LEU A 28 -8.55 -5.67 8.12
C LEU A 28 -9.56 -6.52 8.91
N ASP A 29 -9.28 -7.82 9.09
CA ASP A 29 -10.13 -8.72 9.86
C ASP A 29 -10.09 -8.43 11.37
N ALA A 30 -8.93 -7.99 11.88
CA ALA A 30 -8.69 -7.78 13.30
C ALA A 30 -8.96 -6.35 13.81
N THR A 31 -9.09 -5.37 12.91
CA THR A 31 -9.23 -3.95 13.27
C THR A 31 -10.38 -3.27 12.53
N PRO A 32 -10.94 -2.16 13.03
CA PRO A 32 -11.96 -1.39 12.33
C PRO A 32 -11.41 -0.58 11.14
N SER A 33 -10.22 -0.91 10.63
CA SER A 33 -9.59 -0.25 9.49
C SER A 33 -10.33 -0.57 8.18
N GLN A 34 -10.18 0.31 7.20
CA GLN A 34 -10.72 0.13 5.85
C GLN A 34 -9.59 0.11 4.82
N PHE A 35 -9.65 -0.82 3.88
CA PHE A 35 -8.77 -0.81 2.71
C PHE A 35 -9.24 0.24 1.70
N SER A 36 -8.33 1.03 1.16
CA SER A 36 -8.64 1.95 0.06
C SER A 36 -8.47 1.25 -1.27
N THR A 37 -9.54 1.20 -2.05
CA THR A 37 -9.50 0.69 -3.42
C THR A 37 -8.83 1.73 -4.32
N SER A 38 -7.70 1.37 -4.94
CA SER A 38 -6.96 2.23 -5.87
C SER A 38 -7.72 2.41 -7.19
N ALA A 39 -7.49 3.53 -7.87
CA ALA A 39 -7.89 3.73 -9.25
C ALA A 39 -6.81 3.26 -10.22
N THR A 40 -7.20 2.82 -11.41
CA THR A 40 -6.26 2.48 -12.49
C THR A 40 -6.85 2.77 -13.86
N THR A 41 -5.97 3.06 -14.83
CA THR A 41 -6.33 3.20 -16.25
C THR A 41 -6.20 1.89 -17.03
N ARG A 42 -5.74 0.82 -16.36
CA ARG A 42 -5.69 -0.52 -16.93
C ARG A 42 -7.11 -1.09 -17.10
N ALA A 43 -7.35 -1.77 -18.21
CA ALA A 43 -8.59 -2.53 -18.35
C ALA A 43 -8.70 -3.65 -17.28
N PRO A 44 -9.91 -3.94 -16.80
CA PRO A 44 -10.12 -5.02 -15.84
C PRO A 44 -9.72 -6.39 -16.44
N ARG A 45 -9.12 -7.23 -15.61
CA ARG A 45 -8.84 -8.63 -15.95
C ARG A 45 -10.09 -9.49 -15.73
N PRO A 46 -10.16 -10.70 -16.33
CA PRO A 46 -11.26 -11.63 -16.04
C PRO A 46 -11.42 -11.87 -14.52
N GLY A 47 -12.62 -11.62 -14.01
CA GLY A 47 -12.95 -11.78 -12.59
C GLY A 47 -12.73 -10.55 -11.70
N GLU A 48 -12.07 -9.51 -12.17
CA GLU A 48 -11.96 -8.23 -11.45
C GLU A 48 -13.26 -7.43 -11.55
N VAL A 49 -13.64 -6.77 -10.47
CA VAL A 49 -14.90 -6.01 -10.33
C VAL A 49 -14.57 -4.57 -10.00
N ASP A 50 -15.16 -3.63 -10.76
CA ASP A 50 -15.03 -2.20 -10.52
C ASP A 50 -15.52 -1.82 -9.12
N GLY A 51 -14.76 -0.93 -8.46
CA GLY A 51 -15.03 -0.49 -7.09
C GLY A 51 -14.65 -1.48 -5.99
N ARG A 52 -14.28 -2.72 -6.34
CA ARG A 52 -13.82 -3.75 -5.41
C ARG A 52 -12.31 -4.00 -5.55
N ASP A 53 -11.88 -4.37 -6.76
CA ASP A 53 -10.48 -4.68 -7.03
C ASP A 53 -9.70 -3.41 -7.39
N TYR A 54 -10.29 -2.58 -8.23
CA TYR A 54 -9.86 -1.25 -8.60
C TYR A 54 -11.07 -0.39 -8.99
N HIS A 55 -10.92 0.94 -8.97
CA HIS A 55 -11.75 1.86 -9.76
C HIS A 55 -11.15 1.94 -11.16
N PHE A 56 -11.76 1.28 -12.14
CA PHE A 56 -11.30 1.28 -13.52
C PHE A 56 -11.81 2.53 -14.23
N ILE A 57 -10.91 3.49 -14.50
CA ILE A 57 -11.25 4.75 -15.15
C ILE A 57 -10.36 4.96 -16.37
N ASP A 58 -10.82 5.75 -17.34
CA ASP A 58 -9.98 6.09 -18.48
C ASP A 58 -8.85 7.08 -18.11
N ARG A 59 -7.80 7.14 -18.95
CA ARG A 59 -6.61 7.96 -18.72
C ARG A 59 -6.97 9.45 -18.56
N ARG A 60 -7.85 9.98 -19.40
CA ARG A 60 -8.27 11.39 -19.36
C ARG A 60 -8.93 11.72 -18.02
N THR A 61 -9.81 10.84 -17.55
CA THR A 61 -10.46 10.98 -16.24
C THR A 61 -9.43 10.91 -15.11
N PHE A 62 -8.44 10.03 -15.19
CA PHE A 62 -7.39 9.92 -14.18
C PHE A 62 -6.53 11.18 -14.13
N GLU A 63 -6.06 11.67 -15.29
CA GLU A 63 -5.25 12.89 -15.41
C GLU A 63 -6.00 14.12 -14.89
N ALA A 64 -7.29 14.27 -15.22
CA ALA A 64 -8.12 15.34 -14.68
C ALA A 64 -8.24 15.29 -13.15
N ARG A 65 -8.23 14.10 -12.53
CA ARG A 65 -8.23 13.94 -11.07
C ARG A 65 -6.90 14.33 -10.45
N ILE A 66 -5.77 14.08 -11.14
CA ILE A 66 -4.45 14.57 -10.70
C ILE A 66 -4.46 16.11 -10.71
N GLU A 67 -4.91 16.72 -11.80
CA GLU A 67 -4.97 18.18 -11.95
C GLU A 67 -5.88 18.85 -10.90
N SER A 68 -6.93 18.17 -10.46
CA SER A 68 -7.86 18.67 -9.43
C SER A 68 -7.48 18.32 -7.99
N ASP A 69 -6.28 17.77 -7.74
CA ASP A 69 -5.82 17.31 -6.42
C ASP A 69 -6.73 16.24 -5.77
N ASP A 70 -7.46 15.45 -6.60
CA ASP A 70 -8.33 14.36 -6.12
C ASP A 70 -7.59 13.02 -6.01
N VAL A 71 -6.26 13.02 -6.23
CA VAL A 71 -5.38 11.84 -6.10
C VAL A 71 -4.32 12.13 -5.03
N LEU A 72 -4.22 11.26 -4.02
CA LEU A 72 -3.25 11.42 -2.93
C LEU A 72 -1.83 11.04 -3.35
N GLU A 73 -1.72 10.01 -4.16
CA GLU A 73 -0.48 9.51 -4.77
C GLU A 73 -0.81 8.79 -6.06
N TRP A 74 0.13 8.75 -7.00
CA TRP A 74 -0.02 8.01 -8.24
C TRP A 74 1.32 7.60 -8.82
N ALA A 75 1.31 6.54 -9.63
CA ALA A 75 2.46 6.07 -10.39
C ALA A 75 2.04 5.52 -11.74
N GLU A 76 2.95 5.57 -12.72
CA GLU A 76 2.77 4.91 -14.01
C GLU A 76 3.53 3.58 -14.02
N TYR A 77 2.82 2.49 -14.31
CA TYR A 77 3.40 1.16 -14.45
C TYR A 77 2.84 0.44 -15.67
N GLY A 78 3.71 -0.04 -16.55
CA GLY A 78 3.31 -0.75 -17.77
C GLY A 78 2.42 0.07 -18.71
N GLY A 79 2.59 1.39 -18.75
CA GLY A 79 1.79 2.31 -19.56
C GLY A 79 0.42 2.65 -18.98
N ASN A 80 0.12 2.20 -17.74
CA ASN A 80 -1.12 2.51 -17.03
C ASN A 80 -0.83 3.30 -15.77
N LEU A 81 -1.76 4.20 -15.41
CA LEU A 81 -1.74 4.94 -14.16
C LEU A 81 -2.43 4.13 -13.07
N TYR A 82 -1.89 4.24 -11.86
CA TYR A 82 -2.43 3.70 -10.63
C TYR A 82 -2.35 4.77 -9.57
N GLY A 83 -3.32 4.85 -8.64
CA GLY A 83 -3.24 5.83 -7.57
C GLY A 83 -4.41 5.74 -6.60
N THR A 84 -4.26 6.42 -5.48
CA THR A 84 -5.22 6.45 -4.38
C THR A 84 -6.08 7.69 -4.48
N LEU A 85 -7.40 7.51 -4.56
CA LEU A 85 -8.35 8.61 -4.65
C LEU A 85 -8.61 9.23 -3.27
N ARG A 86 -8.46 10.56 -3.17
CA ARG A 86 -8.73 11.31 -1.94
C ARG A 86 -10.15 11.09 -1.43
N ARG A 87 -11.14 10.98 -2.30
CA ARG A 87 -12.55 10.73 -1.96
C ARG A 87 -12.80 9.36 -1.30
N GLU A 88 -11.94 8.37 -1.53
CA GLU A 88 -12.03 7.05 -0.87
C GLU A 88 -11.44 7.09 0.55
N VAL A 89 -10.47 7.95 0.79
CA VAL A 89 -9.69 8.02 2.02
C VAL A 89 -10.28 9.00 3.03
N MET A 90 -10.52 10.25 2.61
CA MET A 90 -10.85 11.34 3.54
C MET A 90 -12.13 11.12 4.35
N PRO A 91 -13.25 10.61 3.79
CA PRO A 91 -14.46 10.36 4.58
C PRO A 91 -14.25 9.30 5.67
N VAL A 92 -13.43 8.29 5.40
CA VAL A 92 -13.13 7.22 6.36
C VAL A 92 -12.29 7.75 7.51
N LEU A 93 -11.23 8.51 7.22
CA LEU A 93 -10.40 9.16 8.25
C LEU A 93 -11.23 10.10 9.12
N THR A 94 -12.10 10.91 8.51
CA THR A 94 -12.99 11.83 9.23
C THR A 94 -13.98 11.08 10.14
N SER A 95 -14.35 9.84 9.80
CA SER A 95 -15.20 9.00 10.65
C SER A 95 -14.46 8.36 11.84
N GLY A 96 -13.16 8.59 12.00
CA GLY A 96 -12.34 8.03 13.08
C GLY A 96 -11.78 6.64 12.79
N ARG A 97 -11.95 6.13 11.57
CA ARG A 97 -11.40 4.82 11.18
C ARG A 97 -10.09 4.99 10.43
N ASN A 98 -9.18 4.04 10.64
CA ASN A 98 -7.92 4.00 9.90
C ASN A 98 -8.17 3.54 8.45
N VAL A 99 -7.37 4.08 7.53
CA VAL A 99 -7.32 3.65 6.13
C VAL A 99 -5.99 2.98 5.85
N LEU A 100 -6.02 1.76 5.30
CA LEU A 100 -4.83 1.02 4.88
C LEU A 100 -4.64 1.13 3.38
N LEU A 101 -3.42 1.50 2.96
CA LEU A 101 -2.98 1.53 1.56
C LEU A 101 -1.94 0.45 1.30
N ASP A 102 -2.02 -0.26 0.16
CA ASP A 102 -0.95 -1.11 -0.39
C ASP A 102 -0.34 -0.40 -1.60
N ILE A 103 0.75 0.31 -1.37
CA ILE A 103 1.45 1.11 -2.40
C ILE A 103 2.96 0.87 -2.35
N GLU A 104 3.65 1.20 -3.44
CA GLU A 104 5.10 1.07 -3.53
C GLU A 104 5.83 2.33 -3.03
N ASN A 105 7.19 2.28 -2.96
CA ASN A 105 8.01 3.36 -2.42
C ASN A 105 7.72 4.73 -3.04
N GLU A 106 7.48 4.80 -4.36
CA GLU A 106 7.20 6.09 -5.02
C GLU A 106 5.87 6.70 -4.55
N GLY A 107 4.83 5.89 -4.37
CA GLY A 107 3.57 6.33 -3.76
C GLY A 107 3.76 6.72 -2.29
N ALA A 108 4.55 5.94 -1.54
CA ALA A 108 4.85 6.24 -0.14
C ALA A 108 5.58 7.59 0.03
N LYS A 109 6.51 7.95 -0.88
CA LYS A 109 7.17 9.26 -0.90
C LYS A 109 6.16 10.39 -1.10
N GLN A 110 5.24 10.24 -2.07
CA GLN A 110 4.19 11.23 -2.33
C GLN A 110 3.24 11.37 -1.13
N ILE A 111 2.86 10.26 -0.48
CA ILE A 111 2.06 10.31 0.75
C ILE A 111 2.83 11.04 1.85
N ARG A 112 4.13 10.78 2.04
CA ARG A 112 4.95 11.47 3.04
C ARG A 112 4.97 12.99 2.83
N GLU A 113 4.98 13.44 1.57
CA GLU A 113 4.96 14.86 1.20
C GLU A 113 3.57 15.49 1.37
N SER A 114 2.51 14.80 0.90
CA SER A 114 1.15 15.33 0.86
C SER A 114 0.36 15.11 2.15
N TYR A 115 0.74 14.12 2.95
CA TYR A 115 0.10 13.74 4.22
C TYR A 115 1.16 13.32 5.26
N PRO A 116 1.91 14.27 5.85
CA PRO A 116 3.05 13.99 6.74
C PRO A 116 2.71 13.16 7.98
N GLU A 117 1.45 13.20 8.44
CA GLU A 117 0.96 12.42 9.59
C GLU A 117 0.66 10.94 9.26
N ALA A 118 0.79 10.54 7.98
CA ALA A 118 0.62 9.13 7.61
C ALA A 118 1.68 8.24 8.28
N VAL A 119 1.24 7.07 8.72
CA VAL A 119 2.14 6.05 9.28
C VAL A 119 2.56 5.11 8.17
N LEU A 120 3.86 5.04 7.89
CA LEU A 120 4.42 4.24 6.83
C LEU A 120 5.10 2.99 7.40
N ILE A 121 4.61 1.81 6.99
CA ILE A 121 5.10 0.50 7.44
C ILE A 121 5.69 -0.24 6.23
N PHE A 122 6.94 -0.67 6.33
CA PHE A 122 7.59 -1.49 5.32
C PHE A 122 7.70 -2.94 5.77
N ILE A 123 7.16 -3.86 4.97
CA ILE A 123 7.32 -5.29 5.19
C ILE A 123 8.58 -5.75 4.47
N ARG A 124 9.56 -6.19 5.26
CA ARG A 124 10.87 -6.59 4.77
C ARG A 124 10.98 -8.12 4.75
N PRO A 125 11.51 -8.74 3.68
CA PRO A 125 11.89 -10.16 3.71
C PRO A 125 13.12 -10.36 4.61
N PRO A 126 13.38 -11.60 5.10
CA PRO A 126 14.62 -11.92 5.83
C PRO A 126 15.86 -11.58 5.01
N ASP A 127 15.86 -12.00 3.77
CA ASP A 127 16.89 -11.70 2.77
C ASP A 127 16.31 -11.82 1.35
N ILE A 128 17.10 -11.44 0.35
CA ILE A 128 16.72 -11.49 -1.06
C ILE A 128 16.61 -12.92 -1.58
N ALA A 129 17.40 -13.86 -1.06
CA ALA A 129 17.36 -15.26 -1.48
C ALA A 129 16.03 -15.92 -1.06
N GLU A 130 15.53 -15.62 0.14
CA GLU A 130 14.21 -16.05 0.60
C GLU A 130 13.09 -15.49 -0.28
N LEU A 131 13.20 -14.20 -0.66
CA LEU A 131 12.23 -13.58 -1.56
C LEU A 131 12.26 -14.26 -2.95
N GLU A 132 13.43 -14.56 -3.49
CA GLU A 132 13.58 -15.31 -4.74
C GLU A 132 12.88 -16.66 -4.64
N ARG A 133 13.11 -17.41 -3.57
CA ARG A 133 12.49 -18.73 -3.34
C ARG A 133 10.96 -18.63 -3.34
N ARG A 134 10.40 -17.60 -2.67
CA ARG A 134 8.95 -17.35 -2.63
C ARG A 134 8.38 -17.00 -4.01
N LEU A 135 9.10 -16.19 -4.79
CA LEU A 135 8.69 -15.81 -6.15
C LEU A 135 8.72 -17.02 -7.11
N ARG A 136 9.77 -17.85 -7.04
CA ARG A 136 9.89 -19.10 -7.85
C ARG A 136 8.83 -20.12 -7.48
N GLY A 137 8.48 -20.23 -6.21
CA GLY A 137 7.46 -21.17 -5.71
C GLY A 137 6.06 -20.94 -6.24
N ARG A 138 5.76 -19.76 -6.79
CA ARG A 138 4.46 -19.46 -7.43
C ARG A 138 4.29 -20.09 -8.83
N GLY A 139 5.39 -20.37 -9.53
CA GLY A 139 5.40 -21.10 -10.80
C GLY A 139 4.84 -20.35 -12.02
N ASP A 140 4.42 -19.10 -11.88
CA ASP A 140 3.73 -18.29 -12.89
C ASP A 140 4.60 -17.17 -13.48
N THR A 141 5.88 -17.09 -13.12
CA THR A 141 6.75 -15.95 -13.43
C THR A 141 8.02 -16.42 -14.14
N SER A 142 8.40 -15.76 -15.23
CA SER A 142 9.65 -16.04 -15.96
C SER A 142 10.89 -15.67 -15.14
N ASP A 143 12.04 -16.34 -15.38
CA ASP A 143 13.31 -16.01 -14.72
C ASP A 143 13.69 -14.54 -14.89
N ARG A 144 13.52 -13.97 -16.08
CA ARG A 144 13.77 -12.55 -16.35
C ARG A 144 12.90 -11.61 -15.51
N ASP A 145 11.63 -11.97 -15.30
CA ASP A 145 10.74 -11.16 -14.46
C ASP A 145 11.11 -11.30 -12.99
N ILE A 146 11.57 -12.48 -12.56
CA ILE A 146 12.08 -12.70 -11.21
C ILE A 146 13.29 -11.81 -10.96
N GLU A 147 14.29 -11.82 -11.83
CA GLU A 147 15.49 -10.98 -11.72
C GLU A 147 15.14 -9.50 -11.63
N ARG A 148 14.21 -9.02 -12.48
CA ARG A 148 13.75 -7.64 -12.42
C ARG A 148 13.08 -7.32 -11.09
N ARG A 149 12.21 -8.21 -10.57
CA ARG A 149 11.52 -8.02 -9.28
C ARG A 149 12.50 -8.02 -8.11
N LEU A 150 13.54 -8.87 -8.15
CA LEU A 150 14.58 -8.90 -7.12
C LEU A 150 15.42 -7.63 -7.11
N SER A 151 15.77 -7.10 -8.29
CA SER A 151 16.49 -5.81 -8.39
C SER A 151 15.66 -4.66 -7.81
N VAL A 152 14.36 -4.60 -8.10
CA VAL A 152 13.45 -3.60 -7.50
C VAL A 152 13.33 -3.80 -5.99
N ALA A 153 13.20 -5.05 -5.54
CA ALA A 153 13.11 -5.39 -4.12
C ALA A 153 14.35 -4.95 -3.33
N ASP A 154 15.54 -5.18 -3.87
CA ASP A 154 16.79 -4.78 -3.25
C ASP A 154 16.91 -3.24 -3.12
N GLN A 155 16.46 -2.50 -4.13
CA GLN A 155 16.36 -1.04 -4.04
C GLN A 155 15.35 -0.61 -2.98
N GLN A 156 14.14 -1.17 -2.97
CA GLN A 156 13.10 -0.85 -1.99
C GLN A 156 13.57 -1.09 -0.56
N VAL A 157 14.26 -2.21 -0.30
CA VAL A 157 14.81 -2.54 1.02
C VAL A 157 15.88 -1.55 1.46
N ARG A 158 16.74 -1.08 0.53
CA ARG A 158 17.78 -0.07 0.84
C ARG A 158 17.19 1.30 1.17
N GLU A 159 16.13 1.71 0.49
CA GLU A 159 15.45 3.00 0.70
C GLU A 159 14.59 3.01 1.97
N ALA A 160 14.11 1.84 2.40
CA ALA A 160 13.12 1.74 3.47
C ALA A 160 13.51 2.43 4.78
N PRO A 161 14.78 2.37 5.29
CA PRO A 161 15.13 3.00 6.56
C PRO A 161 14.98 4.53 6.60
N GLU A 162 15.00 5.18 5.43
CA GLU A 162 14.90 6.65 5.34
C GLU A 162 13.45 7.11 5.09
N LEU A 163 12.59 6.21 4.61
CA LEU A 163 11.24 6.56 4.18
C LEU A 163 10.15 6.14 5.16
N TYR A 164 10.31 4.97 5.81
CA TYR A 164 9.25 4.35 6.61
C TYR A 164 9.48 4.53 8.11
N ASP A 165 8.37 4.72 8.85
CA ASP A 165 8.39 4.85 10.30
C ASP A 165 8.64 3.51 11.00
N HIS A 166 8.17 2.42 10.38
CA HIS A 166 8.30 1.06 10.90
C HIS A 166 8.78 0.10 9.82
N ILE A 167 9.73 -0.76 10.18
CA ILE A 167 10.19 -1.87 9.34
C ILE A 167 9.86 -3.18 10.05
N VAL A 168 8.95 -3.95 9.45
CA VAL A 168 8.49 -5.24 9.98
C VAL A 168 9.13 -6.36 9.18
N LEU A 169 9.96 -7.17 9.84
CA LEU A 169 10.56 -8.37 9.25
C LEU A 169 9.50 -9.47 9.13
N ASN A 170 9.33 -10.02 7.92
CA ASN A 170 8.48 -11.18 7.65
C ASN A 170 9.33 -12.45 7.39
N ASP A 171 9.97 -12.91 8.45
CA ASP A 171 10.59 -14.23 8.57
C ASP A 171 9.55 -15.30 8.96
N ASP A 172 8.61 -14.95 9.80
CA ASP A 172 7.42 -15.68 10.18
C ASP A 172 6.17 -14.82 9.98
N LEU A 173 5.17 -15.35 9.28
CA LEU A 173 3.98 -14.58 8.90
C LEU A 173 3.15 -14.17 10.10
N ASP A 174 2.94 -15.07 11.05
CA ASP A 174 2.08 -14.78 12.23
C ASP A 174 2.76 -13.75 13.13
N ALA A 175 4.08 -13.83 13.29
CA ALA A 175 4.84 -12.83 14.01
C ALA A 175 4.81 -11.45 13.31
N ALA A 176 4.91 -11.42 11.98
CA ALA A 176 4.81 -10.18 11.22
C ALA A 176 3.41 -9.55 11.30
N ILE A 177 2.34 -10.37 11.24
CA ILE A 177 0.96 -9.94 11.47
C ILE A 177 0.84 -9.32 12.86
N GLY A 178 1.31 -10.03 13.90
CA GLY A 178 1.27 -9.53 15.28
C GLY A 178 1.93 -8.16 15.42
N ARG A 179 3.12 -7.95 14.84
CA ARG A 179 3.81 -6.65 14.88
C ARG A 179 3.04 -5.54 14.18
N VAL A 180 2.40 -5.82 13.04
CA VAL A 180 1.56 -4.82 12.35
C VAL A 180 0.33 -4.48 13.18
N LEU A 181 -0.30 -5.48 13.81
CA LEU A 181 -1.44 -5.24 14.70
C LEU A 181 -1.07 -4.41 15.93
N ASP A 182 0.11 -4.66 16.52
CA ASP A 182 0.63 -3.87 17.65
C ASP A 182 0.86 -2.40 17.23
N ILE A 183 1.42 -2.16 16.03
CA ILE A 183 1.58 -0.80 15.49
C ILE A 183 0.21 -0.14 15.35
N LEU A 184 -0.76 -0.80 14.69
CA LEU A 184 -2.10 -0.26 14.51
C LEU A 184 -2.83 0.02 15.84
N ALA A 185 -2.65 -0.84 16.83
CA ALA A 185 -3.22 -0.66 18.17
C ALA A 185 -2.58 0.51 18.95
N SER A 186 -1.33 0.84 18.66
CA SER A 186 -0.62 1.98 19.26
C SER A 186 -1.03 3.34 18.69
N LEU A 187 -1.69 3.35 17.53
CA LEU A 187 -2.21 4.57 16.92
C LEU A 187 -3.41 5.04 17.74
N ALA A 188 -3.16 5.98 18.65
CA ALA A 188 -4.24 6.56 19.44
C ALA A 188 -5.25 7.25 18.51
N PRO A 189 -6.57 7.15 18.80
CA PRO A 189 -7.52 7.99 18.09
C PRO A 189 -7.15 9.45 18.30
N HIS A 190 -7.08 10.23 17.22
CA HIS A 190 -6.96 11.68 17.34
C HIS A 190 -8.22 12.18 18.04
N HIS A 191 -8.13 12.46 19.34
CA HIS A 191 -9.15 13.20 20.04
C HIS A 191 -9.10 14.66 19.59
N PRO A 192 -10.23 15.22 19.15
CA PRO A 192 -10.32 16.63 18.78
C PRO A 192 -10.04 17.58 19.93
#